data_7dc3a91a23e4887a692394873725f40d
#
_entry.id   7dc3a91a23e4887a692394873725f40d
#
_cell.length_a   1.000
_cell.length_b   1.000
_cell.length_c   1.000
_cell.angle_alpha   90.00
_cell.angle_beta   90.00
_cell.angle_gamma   90.00
#
_symmetry.space_group_name_H-M   'P 1'
#
loop_
_entity.id
_entity.type
_entity.pdbx_description
1 polymer ?
#
loop_
_entity_poly.entity_id
_entity_poly.type
_entity_poly.pdbx_seq_one_letter_code
_entity_poly.pdbx_strand_id
1 'polypeptide(L)'
;YEILIGRVGSEMCIRDRSPMADISQTISDFPGITEVWILSVKNECKELLFRIDFPQTAKQPQIHCIDFVANEAIEFTFKFEDKSISIADGTPHPGQQLFVPNASIMKAGAYDIVADKFGLIRLAANSHLYLSDITTNHEYPGRVFSITNVLSLSKPDIKKIKSSVKSANISCRNFPMKPDDLRKRLKIADGGNDYIFATTLADNSKVLILCHHVTV
;
A
#
# COMPACT_ATOMS: atom_id res chain seq x y z
N TYR A 1 -4.87 -17.49 -18.61
CA TYR A 1 -3.67 -17.10 -17.83
C TYR A 1 -2.47 -17.85 -18.41
N GLU A 2 -1.50 -17.11 -18.98
CA GLU A 2 -0.24 -17.75 -19.43
C GLU A 2 0.74 -17.76 -18.25
N ILE A 3 0.85 -18.90 -17.58
CA ILE A 3 1.96 -19.17 -16.68
C ILE A 3 3.12 -19.63 -17.56
N LEU A 4 4.16 -18.82 -17.71
CA LEU A 4 5.38 -19.20 -18.42
C LEU A 4 6.32 -19.89 -17.45
N ILE A 5 6.57 -21.19 -17.70
CA ILE A 5 7.54 -21.99 -16.96
C ILE A 5 8.80 -22.09 -17.81
N GLY A 6 9.90 -21.56 -17.31
CA GLY A 6 11.23 -21.64 -17.94
C GLY A 6 12.21 -22.37 -17.03
N ARG A 7 13.04 -23.26 -17.57
CA ARG A 7 14.10 -23.95 -16.82
C ARG A 7 15.46 -23.44 -17.25
N VAL A 8 16.27 -22.98 -16.30
CA VAL A 8 17.66 -22.60 -16.52
C VAL A 8 18.52 -23.36 -15.51
N GLY A 9 19.16 -24.45 -15.96
CA GLY A 9 20.01 -25.31 -15.11
C GLY A 9 19.21 -26.03 -14.02
N SER A 10 19.60 -25.89 -12.75
CA SER A 10 18.91 -26.43 -11.57
C SER A 10 17.78 -25.56 -11.04
N GLU A 11 17.50 -24.42 -11.67
CA GLU A 11 16.48 -23.46 -11.26
C GLU A 11 15.28 -23.52 -12.22
N MET A 12 14.09 -23.33 -11.68
CA MET A 12 12.86 -23.14 -12.45
C MET A 12 12.25 -21.80 -12.07
N CYS A 13 11.85 -21.04 -13.09
CA CYS A 13 11.17 -19.75 -12.89
C CYS A 13 9.73 -19.87 -13.36
N ILE A 14 8.79 -19.48 -12.50
CA ILE A 14 7.37 -19.30 -12.85
C ILE A 14 7.11 -17.81 -12.95
N ARG A 15 6.61 -17.37 -14.09
CA ARG A 15 6.23 -15.99 -14.34
C ARG A 15 4.72 -15.90 -14.55
N ASP A 16 4.04 -15.15 -13.71
CA ASP A 16 2.61 -14.82 -13.88
C ASP A 16 2.47 -13.37 -14.31
N ARG A 17 2.00 -13.17 -15.55
CA ARG A 17 1.72 -11.81 -16.10
C ARG A 17 0.40 -11.22 -15.60
N SER A 18 -0.46 -12.05 -15.00
CA SER A 18 -1.68 -11.58 -14.36
C SER A 18 -1.49 -11.68 -12.84
N PRO A 19 -1.30 -10.57 -12.12
CA PRO A 19 -0.96 -10.60 -10.68
C PRO A 19 -2.14 -11.05 -9.81
N MET A 20 -2.95 -11.99 -10.30
CA MET A 20 -4.12 -12.56 -9.61
C MET A 20 -3.75 -13.73 -8.71
N ALA A 21 -2.60 -14.39 -8.94
CA ALA A 21 -2.19 -15.52 -8.12
C ALA A 21 -2.09 -15.15 -6.63
N ASP A 22 -2.55 -16.04 -5.76
CA ASP A 22 -2.33 -15.91 -4.32
C ASP A 22 -0.90 -16.40 -4.01
N ILE A 23 -0.07 -15.51 -3.48
CA ILE A 23 1.35 -15.78 -3.20
C ILE A 23 1.48 -16.87 -2.14
N SER A 24 0.67 -16.84 -1.09
CA SER A 24 0.72 -17.82 0.00
C SER A 24 0.31 -19.20 -0.48
N GLN A 25 -0.75 -19.28 -1.29
CA GLN A 25 -1.20 -20.52 -1.92
C GLN A 25 -0.15 -21.06 -2.88
N THR A 26 0.43 -20.20 -3.73
CA THR A 26 1.48 -20.62 -4.68
C THR A 26 2.71 -21.18 -3.96
N ILE A 27 3.16 -20.56 -2.88
CA ILE A 27 4.27 -21.06 -2.06
C ILE A 27 3.94 -22.44 -1.46
N SER A 28 2.69 -22.62 -1.02
CA SER A 28 2.21 -23.90 -0.47
C SER A 28 2.15 -25.00 -1.53
N ASP A 29 1.69 -24.66 -2.74
CA ASP A 29 1.51 -25.63 -3.84
C ASP A 29 2.83 -26.06 -4.49
N PHE A 30 3.85 -25.20 -4.42
CA PHE A 30 5.16 -25.43 -5.01
C PHE A 30 6.27 -25.40 -3.94
N PRO A 31 6.47 -26.50 -3.18
CA PRO A 31 7.57 -26.61 -2.23
C PRO A 31 8.91 -26.49 -2.99
N GLY A 32 9.80 -25.65 -2.48
CA GLY A 32 11.08 -25.34 -3.13
C GLY A 32 11.15 -23.95 -3.72
N ILE A 33 10.08 -23.17 -3.66
CA ILE A 33 10.16 -21.73 -3.92
C ILE A 33 11.10 -21.09 -2.89
N THR A 34 12.13 -20.41 -3.38
CA THR A 34 13.15 -19.74 -2.57
C THR A 34 13.06 -18.23 -2.63
N GLU A 35 12.55 -17.70 -3.74
CA GLU A 35 12.37 -16.25 -3.93
C GLU A 35 11.09 -15.95 -4.70
N VAL A 36 10.46 -14.81 -4.34
CA VAL A 36 9.29 -14.27 -5.02
C VAL A 36 9.52 -12.80 -5.30
N TRP A 37 9.39 -12.37 -6.56
CA TRP A 37 9.40 -10.96 -6.94
C TRP A 37 8.00 -10.51 -7.30
N ILE A 38 7.59 -9.39 -6.72
CA ILE A 38 6.33 -8.72 -6.99
C ILE A 38 6.67 -7.40 -7.65
N LEU A 39 6.43 -7.33 -8.96
CA LEU A 39 6.81 -6.18 -9.77
C LEU A 39 5.62 -5.27 -9.99
N SER A 40 5.76 -4.01 -9.62
CA SER A 40 4.80 -2.96 -9.94
C SER A 40 5.46 -1.83 -10.74
N VAL A 41 4.64 -1.14 -11.54
CA VAL A 41 5.05 0.00 -12.34
C VAL A 41 4.06 1.13 -12.08
N LYS A 42 4.55 2.27 -11.65
CA LYS A 42 3.72 3.44 -11.30
C LYS A 42 2.59 3.06 -10.32
N ASN A 43 2.95 2.30 -9.29
CA ASN A 43 2.04 1.83 -8.24
C ASN A 43 0.90 0.91 -8.74
N GLU A 44 1.14 0.15 -9.80
CA GLU A 44 0.22 -0.89 -10.30
C GLU A 44 0.98 -2.21 -10.44
N CYS A 45 0.54 -3.26 -9.73
CA CYS A 45 1.17 -4.58 -9.79
C CYS A 45 1.01 -5.19 -11.19
N LYS A 46 2.12 -5.58 -11.81
CA LYS A 46 2.16 -6.06 -13.20
C LYS A 46 2.51 -7.53 -13.31
N GLU A 47 3.47 -8.01 -12.52
CA GLU A 47 3.98 -9.37 -12.65
C GLU A 47 4.33 -9.98 -11.29
N LEU A 48 4.22 -11.30 -11.20
CA LEU A 48 4.76 -12.14 -10.13
C LEU A 48 5.77 -13.10 -10.73
N LEU A 49 6.94 -13.22 -10.11
CA LEU A 49 7.98 -14.16 -10.48
C LEU A 49 8.29 -15.04 -9.27
N PHE A 50 8.40 -16.35 -9.49
CA PHE A 50 8.76 -17.31 -8.45
C PHE A 50 9.99 -18.10 -8.91
N ARG A 51 11.01 -18.18 -8.05
CA ARG A 51 12.17 -19.06 -8.27
C ARG A 51 12.03 -20.30 -7.44
N ILE A 52 12.22 -21.45 -8.09
CA ILE A 52 12.22 -22.76 -7.46
C ILE A 52 13.62 -23.36 -7.62
N ASP A 53 14.25 -23.72 -6.52
CA ASP A 53 15.55 -24.38 -6.51
C ASP A 53 15.40 -25.91 -6.44
N PHE A 54 16.31 -26.64 -7.12
CA PHE A 54 16.39 -28.12 -7.11
C PHE A 54 17.80 -28.56 -6.68
N PRO A 55 17.94 -29.56 -5.79
CA PRO A 55 16.86 -30.25 -5.08
C PRO A 55 16.11 -29.31 -4.15
N GLN A 56 14.83 -29.59 -3.95
CA GLN A 56 13.98 -28.79 -3.08
C GLN A 56 14.54 -28.77 -1.67
N THR A 57 15.10 -27.65 -1.26
CA THR A 57 15.51 -27.40 0.13
C THR A 57 14.42 -26.56 0.77
N ALA A 58 13.89 -27.02 1.92
CA ALA A 58 12.93 -26.25 2.68
C ALA A 58 13.61 -24.98 3.20
N LYS A 59 13.57 -23.92 2.42
CA LYS A 59 14.02 -22.57 2.79
C LYS A 59 12.79 -21.68 2.91
N GLN A 60 12.87 -20.74 3.85
CA GLN A 60 11.87 -19.66 3.90
C GLN A 60 12.02 -18.77 2.67
N PRO A 61 10.98 -18.60 1.84
CA PRO A 61 11.07 -17.75 0.68
C PRO A 61 11.38 -16.30 1.05
N GLN A 62 12.28 -15.68 0.30
CA GLN A 62 12.51 -14.25 0.34
C GLN A 62 11.56 -13.55 -0.62
N ILE A 63 10.91 -12.51 -0.15
CA ILE A 63 9.92 -11.75 -0.92
C ILE A 63 10.52 -10.39 -1.28
N HIS A 64 10.53 -10.07 -2.57
CA HIS A 64 11.00 -8.81 -3.11
C HIS A 64 9.84 -8.02 -3.68
N CYS A 65 9.50 -6.89 -3.05
CA CYS A 65 8.50 -5.95 -3.50
C CYS A 65 9.20 -4.81 -4.25
N ILE A 66 8.99 -4.70 -5.54
CA ILE A 66 9.67 -3.71 -6.39
C ILE A 66 8.62 -2.85 -7.09
N ASP A 67 8.73 -1.52 -6.96
CA ASP A 67 7.92 -0.56 -7.71
C ASP A 67 8.81 0.32 -8.59
N PHE A 68 8.59 0.27 -9.90
CA PHE A 68 9.29 1.09 -10.87
C PHE A 68 8.57 2.42 -11.06
N VAL A 69 9.19 3.51 -10.63
CA VAL A 69 8.68 4.88 -10.74
C VAL A 69 9.69 5.70 -11.55
N ALA A 70 9.27 6.17 -12.70
CA ALA A 70 10.17 6.84 -13.67
C ALA A 70 11.38 5.96 -14.03
N ASN A 71 12.60 6.36 -13.63
CA ASN A 71 13.84 5.63 -13.90
C ASN A 71 14.42 4.97 -12.65
N GLU A 72 13.67 4.93 -11.56
CA GLU A 72 14.10 4.39 -10.27
C GLU A 72 13.29 3.16 -9.89
N ALA A 73 13.91 2.26 -9.13
CA ALA A 73 13.26 1.11 -8.54
C ALA A 73 13.25 1.28 -7.00
N ILE A 74 12.07 1.27 -6.41
CA ILE A 74 11.90 1.25 -4.96
C ILE A 74 11.74 -0.20 -4.55
N GLU A 75 12.69 -0.74 -3.81
CA GLU A 75 12.71 -2.14 -3.39
C GLU A 75 12.53 -2.26 -1.88
N PHE A 76 11.73 -3.24 -1.49
CA PHE A 76 11.56 -3.69 -0.11
C PHE A 76 11.57 -5.21 -0.04
N THR A 77 12.45 -5.77 0.79
CA THR A 77 12.65 -7.22 0.91
C THR A 77 12.40 -7.69 2.33
N PHE A 78 11.75 -8.85 2.48
CA PHE A 78 11.46 -9.49 3.75
C PHE A 78 11.36 -11.02 3.60
N LYS A 79 11.38 -11.75 4.72
CA LYS A 79 11.13 -13.21 4.71
C LYS A 79 9.65 -13.49 4.85
N PHE A 80 9.16 -14.53 4.18
CA PHE A 80 7.72 -14.84 4.12
C PHE A 80 7.07 -15.05 5.51
N GLU A 81 7.81 -15.57 6.49
CA GLU A 81 7.32 -15.82 7.85
C GLU A 81 7.24 -14.59 8.75
N ASP A 82 7.86 -13.47 8.37
CA ASP A 82 7.91 -12.24 9.17
C ASP A 82 6.55 -11.50 9.26
N LYS A 83 5.45 -12.11 8.81
CA LYS A 83 4.14 -11.44 8.64
C LYS A 83 3.34 -11.20 9.94
N SER A 84 3.75 -11.71 11.08
CA SER A 84 3.00 -11.62 12.35
C SER A 84 3.47 -10.44 13.20
N ILE A 85 3.19 -9.21 12.76
CA ILE A 85 3.55 -8.00 13.49
C ILE A 85 2.28 -7.31 13.98
N SER A 86 2.26 -6.91 15.25
CA SER A 86 1.18 -6.10 15.82
C SER A 86 1.56 -4.64 15.81
N ILE A 87 0.81 -3.83 15.06
CA ILE A 87 0.98 -2.39 14.97
C ILE A 87 -0.08 -1.70 15.82
N ALA A 88 0.32 -0.73 16.63
CA ALA A 88 -0.61 0.08 17.42
C ALA A 88 -1.51 0.93 16.51
N ASP A 89 -2.77 1.07 16.89
CA ASP A 89 -3.71 1.97 16.21
C ASP A 89 -3.56 3.41 16.74
N GLY A 90 -3.74 4.40 15.86
CA GLY A 90 -3.62 5.82 16.17
C GLY A 90 -4.70 6.68 15.56
N THR A 91 -4.78 7.91 16.02
CA THR A 91 -5.72 8.92 15.53
C THR A 91 -4.98 9.98 14.73
N PRO A 92 -5.40 10.29 13.50
CA PRO A 92 -4.74 11.27 12.66
C PRO A 92 -4.97 12.69 13.19
N HIS A 93 -3.96 13.56 13.06
CA HIS A 93 -4.09 15.00 13.33
C HIS A 93 -3.28 15.83 12.34
N PRO A 94 -3.61 17.12 12.16
CA PRO A 94 -2.83 18.02 11.31
C PRO A 94 -1.36 18.10 11.76
N GLY A 95 -0.46 18.13 10.79
CA GLY A 95 1.00 18.17 11.00
C GLY A 95 1.67 16.81 10.96
N GLN A 96 0.94 15.70 11.10
CA GLN A 96 1.48 14.35 10.90
C GLN A 96 1.72 14.04 9.42
N GLN A 97 2.55 13.03 9.17
CA GLN A 97 2.66 12.38 7.87
C GLN A 97 1.76 11.16 7.78
N LEU A 98 1.12 11.00 6.62
CA LEU A 98 0.32 9.84 6.24
C LEU A 98 1.10 8.99 5.22
N PHE A 99 1.26 7.71 5.49
CA PHE A 99 1.99 6.75 4.68
C PHE A 99 1.05 5.76 4.00
N VAL A 100 1.24 5.57 2.71
CA VAL A 100 0.43 4.68 1.87
C VAL A 100 1.37 3.70 1.17
N PRO A 101 1.42 2.41 1.56
CA PRO A 101 2.26 1.41 0.90
C PRO A 101 1.98 1.32 -0.60
N ASN A 102 3.01 1.01 -1.40
CA ASN A 102 2.86 0.81 -2.83
C ASN A 102 2.14 -0.50 -3.18
N ALA A 103 1.82 -0.70 -4.47
CA ALA A 103 1.04 -1.84 -4.92
C ALA A 103 1.77 -3.18 -4.73
N SER A 104 3.11 -3.23 -4.82
CA SER A 104 3.87 -4.46 -4.60
C SER A 104 3.81 -4.89 -3.12
N ILE A 105 3.96 -3.95 -2.18
CA ILE A 105 3.78 -4.18 -0.74
C ILE A 105 2.37 -4.67 -0.43
N MET A 106 1.36 -4.00 -1.00
CA MET A 106 -0.05 -4.36 -0.81
C MET A 106 -0.33 -5.78 -1.31
N LYS A 107 0.19 -6.15 -2.47
CA LYS A 107 0.07 -7.50 -3.06
C LYS A 107 0.78 -8.57 -2.22
N ALA A 108 1.94 -8.25 -1.65
CA ALA A 108 2.68 -9.13 -0.76
C ALA A 108 1.97 -9.35 0.59
N GLY A 109 1.03 -8.49 0.98
CA GLY A 109 0.48 -8.44 2.34
C GLY A 109 1.51 -8.00 3.39
N ALA A 110 2.55 -7.25 2.98
CA ALA A 110 3.67 -6.84 3.82
C ALA A 110 3.50 -5.46 4.46
N TYR A 111 2.31 -4.93 4.42
CA TYR A 111 2.02 -3.56 4.86
C TYR A 111 2.32 -3.32 6.35
N ASP A 112 2.07 -4.28 7.24
CA ASP A 112 2.39 -4.15 8.66
C ASP A 112 3.90 -4.36 8.93
N ILE A 113 4.60 -5.20 8.15
CA ILE A 113 6.06 -5.35 8.20
C ILE A 113 6.75 -4.02 7.83
N VAL A 114 6.26 -3.36 6.77
CA VAL A 114 6.77 -2.04 6.37
C VAL A 114 6.50 -1.03 7.47
N ALA A 115 5.31 -1.03 8.07
CA ALA A 115 4.96 -0.11 9.14
C ALA A 115 5.87 -0.28 10.36
N ASP A 116 6.14 -1.50 10.78
CA ASP A 116 7.06 -1.81 11.88
C ASP A 116 8.49 -1.32 11.57
N LYS A 117 9.02 -1.67 10.39
CA LYS A 117 10.37 -1.26 9.98
C LYS A 117 10.57 0.26 9.99
N PHE A 118 9.52 1.02 9.67
CA PHE A 118 9.56 2.49 9.66
C PHE A 118 9.02 3.13 10.94
N GLY A 119 8.67 2.36 11.96
CA GLY A 119 8.16 2.84 13.24
C GLY A 119 6.82 3.59 13.11
N LEU A 120 5.94 3.13 12.21
CA LEU A 120 4.68 3.78 11.91
C LEU A 120 3.54 3.28 12.79
N ILE A 121 2.54 4.11 13.01
CA ILE A 121 1.30 3.81 13.73
C ILE A 121 0.17 3.59 12.70
N ARG A 122 -0.63 2.55 12.87
CA ARG A 122 -1.74 2.22 11.96
C ARG A 122 -2.99 3.04 12.27
N LEU A 123 -3.71 3.48 11.26
CA LEU A 123 -5.02 4.15 11.44
C LEU A 123 -6.13 3.19 11.89
N ALA A 124 -6.21 2.04 11.24
CA ALA A 124 -7.14 0.95 11.56
C ALA A 124 -6.74 -0.32 10.79
N ALA A 125 -7.12 -1.49 11.27
CA ALA A 125 -6.72 -2.79 10.74
C ALA A 125 -6.91 -2.95 9.22
N ASN A 126 -8.02 -2.46 8.66
CA ASN A 126 -8.37 -2.65 7.25
C ASN A 126 -8.14 -1.39 6.39
N SER A 127 -7.51 -0.34 6.94
CA SER A 127 -7.25 0.90 6.20
C SER A 127 -5.98 0.81 5.35
N HIS A 128 -4.96 0.10 5.82
CA HIS A 128 -3.60 0.08 5.28
C HIS A 128 -3.04 1.49 5.09
N LEU A 129 -3.38 2.37 6.03
CA LEU A 129 -2.91 3.74 6.15
C LEU A 129 -2.16 3.88 7.48
N TYR A 130 -1.02 4.54 7.44
CA TYR A 130 -0.13 4.65 8.60
C TYR A 130 0.26 6.09 8.86
N LEU A 131 0.65 6.39 10.09
CA LEU A 131 0.96 7.73 10.60
C LEU A 131 2.36 7.77 11.20
N SER A 132 2.99 8.94 11.10
CA SER A 132 4.15 9.30 11.91
C SER A 132 4.15 10.80 12.22
N ASP A 133 4.59 11.14 13.43
CA ASP A 133 4.88 12.52 13.83
C ASP A 133 6.29 12.97 13.38
N ILE A 134 7.12 11.99 13.03
CA ILE A 134 8.49 12.23 12.59
C ILE A 134 8.51 12.30 11.08
N THR A 135 9.15 13.32 10.53
CA THR A 135 9.44 13.40 9.09
C THR A 135 10.42 12.29 8.75
N THR A 136 9.93 11.22 8.11
CA THR A 136 10.79 10.12 7.68
C THR A 136 11.45 10.43 6.36
N ASN A 137 12.66 9.92 6.20
CA ASN A 137 13.48 10.08 5.02
C ASN A 137 12.93 9.26 3.82
N HIS A 138 13.46 9.56 2.68
CA HIS A 138 13.21 9.21 1.29
C HIS A 138 13.10 7.72 0.91
N GLU A 139 13.17 6.77 1.85
CA GLU A 139 13.25 5.33 1.56
C GLU A 139 11.93 4.54 1.76
N TYR A 140 10.83 5.23 2.09
CA TYR A 140 9.56 4.54 2.30
C TYR A 140 9.05 3.91 0.99
N PRO A 141 8.73 2.60 0.96
CA PRO A 141 8.28 1.92 -0.25
C PRO A 141 6.79 2.22 -0.52
N GLY A 142 6.48 3.45 -0.85
CA GLY A 142 5.13 3.93 -1.06
C GLY A 142 5.06 5.44 -1.24
N ARG A 143 3.90 6.01 -0.95
CA ARG A 143 3.67 7.46 -1.04
C ARG A 143 3.52 8.05 0.36
N VAL A 144 4.08 9.23 0.55
CA VAL A 144 4.02 10.00 1.79
C VAL A 144 3.25 11.30 1.57
N PHE A 145 2.39 11.64 2.51
CA PHE A 145 1.56 12.84 2.45
C PHE A 145 1.66 13.60 3.78
N SER A 146 1.60 14.92 3.72
CA SER A 146 1.47 15.78 4.90
C SER A 146 -0.01 16.04 5.18
N ILE A 147 -0.47 15.74 6.40
CA ILE A 147 -1.87 15.96 6.81
C ILE A 147 -2.08 17.44 7.12
N THR A 148 -3.00 18.05 6.39
CA THR A 148 -3.38 19.46 6.61
C THR A 148 -4.62 19.62 7.48
N ASN A 149 -5.59 18.73 7.34
CA ASN A 149 -6.82 18.72 8.13
C ASN A 149 -7.38 17.31 8.29
N VAL A 150 -8.09 17.09 9.40
CA VAL A 150 -8.89 15.89 9.64
C VAL A 150 -10.32 16.34 9.92
N LEU A 151 -11.25 15.94 9.08
CA LEU A 151 -12.64 16.39 9.08
C LEU A 151 -13.60 15.20 9.09
N SER A 152 -14.84 15.43 9.50
CA SER A 152 -15.90 14.42 9.48
C SER A 152 -16.83 14.58 8.26
N LEU A 153 -17.82 13.68 8.12
CA LEU A 153 -18.91 13.84 7.14
C LEU A 153 -20.04 14.75 7.62
N SER A 154 -19.80 15.58 8.64
CA SER A 154 -20.78 16.54 9.15
C SER A 154 -21.08 17.64 8.13
N LYS A 155 -22.27 18.23 8.20
CA LYS A 155 -22.64 19.34 7.30
C LYS A 155 -21.66 20.53 7.37
N PRO A 156 -21.18 20.96 8.57
CA PRO A 156 -20.17 22.02 8.69
C PRO A 156 -18.85 21.67 7.99
N ASP A 157 -18.34 20.44 8.21
CA ASP A 157 -17.06 20.01 7.66
C ASP A 157 -17.13 19.88 6.13
N ILE A 158 -18.22 19.32 5.60
CA ILE A 158 -18.46 19.29 4.15
C ILE A 158 -18.49 20.70 3.55
N LYS A 159 -19.11 21.66 4.24
CA LYS A 159 -19.12 23.07 3.80
C LYS A 159 -17.70 23.65 3.80
N LYS A 160 -16.89 23.33 4.82
CA LYS A 160 -15.48 23.74 4.91
C LYS A 160 -14.67 23.20 3.74
N ILE A 161 -14.80 21.89 3.43
CA ILE A 161 -14.10 21.27 2.29
C ILE A 161 -14.49 21.98 0.99
N LYS A 162 -15.79 22.18 0.73
CA LYS A 162 -16.29 22.83 -0.50
C LYS A 162 -15.77 24.26 -0.68
N SER A 163 -15.50 24.98 0.40
CA SER A 163 -14.98 26.34 0.33
C SER A 163 -13.47 26.41 0.14
N SER A 164 -12.72 25.41 0.59
CA SER A 164 -11.25 25.42 0.59
C SER A 164 -10.63 24.57 -0.52
N VAL A 165 -11.32 23.49 -0.97
CA VAL A 165 -10.80 22.54 -1.97
C VAL A 165 -11.65 22.60 -3.23
N LYS A 166 -11.04 22.94 -4.37
CA LYS A 166 -11.71 22.98 -5.68
C LYS A 166 -11.65 21.64 -6.40
N SER A 167 -10.50 20.96 -6.28
CA SER A 167 -10.24 19.65 -6.88
C SER A 167 -9.37 18.82 -5.95
N ALA A 168 -9.57 17.50 -5.94
CA ALA A 168 -8.72 16.60 -5.15
C ALA A 168 -8.74 15.17 -5.72
N ASN A 169 -7.63 14.46 -5.50
CA ASN A 169 -7.52 13.02 -5.68
C ASN A 169 -8.13 12.31 -4.46
N ILE A 170 -9.25 11.62 -4.65
CA ILE A 170 -9.96 10.94 -3.55
C ILE A 170 -9.60 9.46 -3.50
N SER A 171 -9.21 8.97 -2.32
CA SER A 171 -9.00 7.56 -2.02
C SER A 171 -9.91 7.14 -0.86
N CYS A 172 -10.70 6.08 -1.04
CA CYS A 172 -11.52 5.49 0.02
C CYS A 172 -10.91 4.16 0.46
N ARG A 173 -10.54 4.05 1.73
CA ARG A 173 -9.96 2.87 2.36
C ARG A 173 -10.77 2.50 3.59
N ASN A 174 -11.33 1.28 3.63
CA ASN A 174 -12.24 0.88 4.73
C ASN A 174 -13.37 1.92 4.97
N PHE A 175 -14.02 2.36 3.89
CA PHE A 175 -15.01 3.43 3.92
C PHE A 175 -16.29 3.02 3.21
N PRO A 176 -17.50 3.41 3.71
CA PRO A 176 -18.77 2.91 3.19
C PRO A 176 -19.21 3.56 1.85
N MET A 177 -18.39 4.43 1.26
CA MET A 177 -18.67 5.07 -0.02
C MET A 177 -17.54 4.80 -1.01
N LYS A 178 -17.89 4.78 -2.31
CA LYS A 178 -16.90 4.80 -3.41
C LYS A 178 -16.35 6.22 -3.60
N PRO A 179 -15.13 6.38 -4.15
CA PRO A 179 -14.53 7.69 -4.41
C PRO A 179 -15.43 8.63 -5.22
N ASP A 180 -16.11 8.12 -6.25
CA ASP A 180 -16.99 8.93 -7.11
C ASP A 180 -18.23 9.44 -6.38
N ASP A 181 -18.81 8.64 -5.48
CA ASP A 181 -19.98 9.06 -4.70
C ASP A 181 -19.58 10.11 -3.67
N LEU A 182 -18.40 9.94 -3.06
CA LEU A 182 -17.85 10.93 -2.15
C LEU A 182 -17.54 12.25 -2.89
N ARG A 183 -16.96 12.18 -4.10
CA ARG A 183 -16.69 13.34 -4.96
C ARG A 183 -17.95 14.13 -5.25
N LYS A 184 -19.02 13.43 -5.68
CA LYS A 184 -20.35 14.05 -5.93
C LYS A 184 -20.89 14.73 -4.68
N ARG A 185 -20.77 14.09 -3.51
CA ARG A 185 -21.22 14.65 -2.22
C ARG A 185 -20.45 15.88 -1.81
N LEU A 186 -19.13 15.88 -2.01
CA LEU A 186 -18.25 17.02 -1.74
C LEU A 186 -18.35 18.12 -2.80
N LYS A 187 -18.88 17.83 -3.99
CA LYS A 187 -18.97 18.74 -5.15
C LYS A 187 -17.62 19.34 -5.53
N ILE A 188 -16.58 18.51 -5.59
CA ILE A 188 -15.23 18.89 -6.00
C ILE A 188 -14.85 18.18 -7.31
N ALA A 189 -13.95 18.79 -8.09
CA ALA A 189 -13.42 18.20 -9.31
C ALA A 189 -12.38 17.11 -9.00
N ASP A 190 -12.08 16.26 -9.99
CA ASP A 190 -11.02 15.28 -9.89
C ASP A 190 -9.64 15.90 -10.16
N GLY A 191 -8.58 15.32 -9.56
CA GLY A 191 -7.20 15.71 -9.78
C GLY A 191 -6.76 16.92 -8.94
N GLY A 192 -5.69 17.58 -9.39
CA GLY A 192 -5.03 18.64 -8.63
C GLY A 192 -4.00 18.12 -7.64
N ASN A 193 -3.52 19.03 -6.77
CA ASN A 193 -2.44 18.73 -5.81
C ASN A 193 -2.95 18.29 -4.43
N ASP A 194 -4.25 18.44 -4.19
CA ASP A 194 -4.89 18.02 -2.94
C ASP A 194 -5.27 16.54 -2.99
N TYR A 195 -5.15 15.87 -1.84
CA TYR A 195 -5.56 14.49 -1.64
C TYR A 195 -6.54 14.40 -0.48
N ILE A 196 -7.56 13.56 -0.63
CA ILE A 196 -8.51 13.26 0.43
C ILE A 196 -8.54 11.74 0.63
N PHE A 197 -8.08 11.29 1.79
CA PHE A 197 -8.22 9.91 2.22
C PHE A 197 -9.44 9.78 3.12
N ALA A 198 -10.44 9.04 2.65
CA ALA A 198 -11.63 8.72 3.44
C ALA A 198 -11.46 7.34 4.07
N THR A 199 -11.57 7.24 5.39
CA THR A 199 -11.38 6.00 6.12
C THR A 199 -12.26 5.92 7.37
N THR A 200 -12.38 4.71 7.92
CA THR A 200 -13.00 4.45 9.21
C THR A 200 -11.88 4.11 10.20
N LEU A 201 -11.80 4.83 11.30
CA LEU A 201 -10.80 4.62 12.35
C LEU A 201 -11.15 3.39 13.23
N ALA A 202 -10.25 3.03 14.15
CA ALA A 202 -10.43 1.91 15.06
C ALA A 202 -11.65 2.07 16.00
N ASP A 203 -12.03 3.31 16.34
CA ASP A 203 -13.23 3.66 17.12
C ASP A 203 -14.54 3.71 16.29
N ASN A 204 -14.50 3.27 15.03
CA ASN A 204 -15.57 3.34 14.03
C ASN A 204 -15.96 4.76 13.57
N SER A 205 -15.23 5.80 13.96
CA SER A 205 -15.43 7.14 13.44
C SER A 205 -15.01 7.23 11.96
N LYS A 206 -15.79 7.97 11.16
CA LYS A 206 -15.54 8.17 9.73
C LYS A 206 -14.90 9.53 9.51
N VAL A 207 -13.69 9.52 8.97
CA VAL A 207 -12.90 10.73 8.78
C VAL A 207 -12.51 10.94 7.32
N LEU A 208 -12.34 12.21 6.97
CA LEU A 208 -11.76 12.70 5.73
C LEU A 208 -10.44 13.37 6.08
N ILE A 209 -9.34 12.78 5.65
CA ILE A 209 -7.98 13.28 5.91
C ILE A 209 -7.55 14.04 4.67
N LEU A 210 -7.39 15.36 4.81
CA LEU A 210 -6.91 16.23 3.74
C LEU A 210 -5.39 16.30 3.80
N CYS A 211 -4.76 16.09 2.66
CA CYS A 211 -3.31 15.96 2.58
C CYS A 211 -2.74 16.64 1.33
N HIS A 212 -1.46 17.01 1.40
CA HIS A 212 -0.61 17.31 0.25
C HIS A 212 0.43 16.20 0.06
N HIS A 213 0.72 15.83 -1.17
CA HIS A 213 1.79 14.89 -1.47
C HIS A 213 3.14 15.50 -1.08
N VAL A 214 3.95 14.75 -0.35
CA VAL A 214 5.33 15.13 -0.05
C VAL A 214 6.16 14.67 -1.24
N THR A 215 6.56 15.62 -2.10
CA THR A 215 7.52 15.35 -3.17
C THR A 215 8.91 15.31 -2.56
N VAL A 216 9.58 14.25 -2.76
CA VAL A 216 10.97 14.03 -2.35
C VAL A 216 11.89 14.48 -3.47
#